data_57a5e9ddb69099731d7227c66af3e6f8
#
_entry.id   57a5e9ddb69099731d7227c66af3e6f8
#
_cell.length_a   1.000
_cell.length_b   1.000
_cell.length_c   1.000
_cell.angle_alpha   90.00
_cell.angle_beta   90.00
_cell.angle_gamma   90.00
#
_symmetry.space_group_name_H-M   'P 1'
#
loop_
_entity.id
_entity.type
_entity.pdbx_description
1 polymer ?
#
loop_
_entity_poly.entity_id
_entity_poly.type
_entity_poly.pdbx_seq_one_letter_code
_entity_poly.pdbx_strand_id
1 'polypeptide(L)'
;MKQLFSTLLVMLLCSVAYAQQQDSVTISGRVTDYDGQPIDSASVWWQNPQFDIVIEAITDKDGHYTARVPKGKYQSVSAIYLPSYAHMAMKSGLPEAEHRLEFWAWDFIADRDTTLNIRYNRMEAYGLRAFRIPGAMPTYQIYVRPMSLTRFYQWMEKAKPESILHGETLGDIKQESQSKDAKESQWAPRPEELKVTVWIDGEEVPVLMKQEIKEYFDANEYANAYQLTVDFPKHPKAGLPYRVFKVELEDLENGDRGEGLYYMEKEIYVK
;
A
#
# COMPACT_ATOMS: atom_id res chain seq x y z
N MET A 1 60.46 -7.79 2.03
CA MET A 1 59.28 -8.43 1.40
C MET A 1 58.13 -8.71 2.38
N LYS A 2 58.34 -9.31 3.55
CA LYS A 2 57.24 -9.60 4.52
C LYS A 2 56.52 -8.36 5.06
N GLN A 3 57.23 -7.25 5.30
CA GLN A 3 56.61 -6.00 5.77
C GLN A 3 55.77 -5.30 4.67
N LEU A 4 56.20 -5.34 3.41
CA LEU A 4 55.42 -4.78 2.30
C LEU A 4 54.08 -5.52 2.07
N PHE A 5 54.11 -6.86 2.22
CA PHE A 5 52.88 -7.69 2.10
C PHE A 5 51.88 -7.41 3.25
N SER A 6 52.38 -7.19 4.46
CA SER A 6 51.54 -6.87 5.63
C SER A 6 50.87 -5.50 5.49
N THR A 7 51.58 -4.48 4.98
CA THR A 7 51.05 -3.15 4.77
C THR A 7 50.02 -3.12 3.64
N LEU A 8 50.25 -3.89 2.57
CA LEU A 8 49.31 -4.01 1.44
C LEU A 8 48.02 -4.73 1.87
N LEU A 9 48.13 -5.77 2.72
CA LEU A 9 46.97 -6.50 3.24
C LEU A 9 46.11 -5.65 4.17
N VAL A 10 46.74 -4.79 5.02
CA VAL A 10 46.01 -3.86 5.89
C VAL A 10 45.31 -2.77 5.10
N MET A 11 45.92 -2.23 4.05
CA MET A 11 45.24 -1.27 3.14
C MET A 11 44.11 -1.89 2.38
N LEU A 12 44.21 -3.17 1.97
CA LEU A 12 43.12 -3.88 1.30
C LEU A 12 41.95 -4.15 2.25
N LEU A 13 42.23 -4.48 3.52
CA LEU A 13 41.20 -4.68 4.53
C LEU A 13 40.49 -3.37 4.91
N CYS A 14 41.23 -2.24 4.95
CA CYS A 14 40.63 -0.94 5.17
C CYS A 14 39.76 -0.47 4.00
N SER A 15 40.10 -0.80 2.76
CA SER A 15 39.28 -0.46 1.59
C SER A 15 37.97 -1.28 1.51
N VAL A 16 37.95 -2.49 2.06
CA VAL A 16 36.73 -3.30 2.14
C VAL A 16 35.79 -2.80 3.26
N ALA A 17 36.34 -2.19 4.33
CA ALA A 17 35.54 -1.59 5.42
C ALA A 17 34.86 -0.26 5.03
N TYR A 18 35.30 0.40 3.95
CA TYR A 18 34.61 1.56 3.35
C TYR A 18 33.48 1.16 2.38
N ALA A 19 33.23 -0.14 2.23
CA ALA A 19 32.14 -0.63 1.41
C ALA A 19 30.78 -0.32 2.08
N GLN A 20 30.18 0.75 1.62
CA GLN A 20 28.73 1.05 1.72
C GLN A 20 28.18 1.28 3.15
N GLN A 21 28.53 2.38 3.75
CA GLN A 21 27.55 3.04 4.59
C GLN A 21 26.44 3.55 3.64
N GLN A 22 25.47 2.70 3.36
CA GLN A 22 24.34 3.06 2.51
C GLN A 22 23.67 4.29 3.12
N ASP A 23 23.61 5.39 2.35
CA ASP A 23 22.99 6.63 2.81
C ASP A 23 21.54 6.33 3.22
N SER A 24 21.19 6.72 4.43
CA SER A 24 19.92 6.34 5.04
C SER A 24 19.19 7.57 5.55
N VAL A 25 17.89 7.51 5.52
CA VAL A 25 16.98 8.53 6.04
C VAL A 25 16.22 8.02 7.25
N THR A 26 15.68 8.93 8.04
CA THR A 26 14.79 8.61 9.15
C THR A 26 13.35 8.72 8.67
N ILE A 27 12.62 7.62 8.75
CA ILE A 27 11.16 7.62 8.54
C ILE A 27 10.52 7.40 9.91
N SER A 28 9.65 8.31 10.31
CA SER A 28 8.92 8.24 11.56
C SER A 28 7.44 8.57 11.34
N GLY A 29 6.59 8.21 12.27
CA GLY A 29 5.18 8.51 12.19
C GLY A 29 4.38 7.90 13.32
N ARG A 30 3.08 7.95 13.17
CA ARG A 30 2.12 7.36 14.09
C ARG A 30 1.12 6.52 13.32
N VAL A 31 0.82 5.32 13.84
CA VAL A 31 -0.21 4.42 13.31
C VAL A 31 -1.43 4.51 14.20
N THR A 32 -2.59 4.79 13.62
CA THR A 32 -3.87 4.91 14.32
C THR A 32 -5.01 4.27 13.52
N ASP A 33 -6.14 4.07 14.17
CA ASP A 33 -7.41 3.89 13.47
C ASP A 33 -8.00 5.26 13.02
N TYR A 34 -9.23 5.24 12.48
CA TYR A 34 -9.92 6.44 12.03
C TYR A 34 -10.54 7.26 13.17
N ASP A 35 -10.62 6.73 14.40
CA ASP A 35 -11.03 7.45 15.60
C ASP A 35 -9.84 8.08 16.32
N GLY A 36 -8.63 7.92 15.75
CA GLY A 36 -7.38 8.45 16.30
C GLY A 36 -6.79 7.61 17.44
N GLN A 37 -7.35 6.40 17.68
CA GLN A 37 -6.79 5.49 18.67
C GLN A 37 -5.47 4.93 18.16
N PRO A 38 -4.41 4.92 18.97
CA PRO A 38 -3.13 4.38 18.58
C PRO A 38 -3.22 2.85 18.39
N ILE A 39 -2.48 2.33 17.44
CA ILE A 39 -2.31 0.90 17.26
C ILE A 39 -0.95 0.51 17.77
N ASP A 40 -0.92 -0.10 18.96
CA ASP A 40 0.29 -0.63 19.59
C ASP A 40 0.76 -1.90 18.89
N SER A 41 2.07 -2.09 18.86
CA SER A 41 2.72 -3.30 18.34
C SER A 41 2.38 -3.60 16.87
N ALA A 42 1.96 -2.61 16.09
CA ALA A 42 1.81 -2.73 14.66
C ALA A 42 3.19 -2.77 13.98
N SER A 43 3.37 -3.72 13.08
CA SER A 43 4.54 -3.76 12.20
C SER A 43 4.39 -2.79 11.05
N VAL A 44 5.43 -2.00 10.80
CA VAL A 44 5.57 -1.16 9.60
C VAL A 44 6.71 -1.74 8.78
N TRP A 45 6.41 -2.24 7.58
CA TRP A 45 7.33 -2.98 6.74
C TRP A 45 7.67 -2.21 5.46
N TRP A 46 8.97 -2.11 5.15
CA TRP A 46 9.45 -1.70 3.82
C TRP A 46 9.80 -2.96 3.03
N GLN A 47 9.23 -3.08 1.84
CA GLN A 47 9.29 -4.31 1.05
C GLN A 47 9.97 -4.08 -0.30
N ASN A 48 10.74 -5.08 -0.75
CA ASN A 48 11.35 -5.14 -2.07
C ASN A 48 10.33 -5.60 -3.14
N PRO A 49 10.68 -5.63 -4.46
CA PRO A 49 9.78 -6.10 -5.52
C PRO A 49 9.30 -7.55 -5.40
N GLN A 50 9.94 -8.37 -4.58
CA GLN A 50 9.54 -9.74 -4.26
C GLN A 50 8.61 -9.81 -3.03
N PHE A 51 8.26 -8.65 -2.45
CA PHE A 51 7.52 -8.51 -1.19
C PHE A 51 8.27 -9.05 0.04
N ASP A 52 9.60 -9.28 -0.07
CA ASP A 52 10.39 -9.56 1.13
C ASP A 52 10.47 -8.31 2.00
N ILE A 53 10.33 -8.50 3.30
CA ILE A 53 10.49 -7.43 4.30
C ILE A 53 11.98 -7.15 4.45
N VAL A 54 12.42 -5.97 4.02
CA VAL A 54 13.84 -5.56 4.11
C VAL A 54 14.12 -4.65 5.30
N ILE A 55 13.11 -3.93 5.77
CA ILE A 55 13.15 -3.12 7.00
C ILE A 55 11.82 -3.31 7.73
N GLU A 56 11.89 -3.38 9.04
CA GLU A 56 10.73 -3.40 9.94
C GLU A 56 10.89 -2.37 11.05
N ALA A 57 9.81 -1.70 11.39
CA ALA A 57 9.65 -0.95 12.63
C ALA A 57 8.37 -1.41 13.32
N ILE A 58 8.36 -1.36 14.65
CA ILE A 58 7.19 -1.73 15.46
C ILE A 58 6.72 -0.48 16.20
N THR A 59 5.41 -0.25 16.23
CA THR A 59 4.83 0.87 16.96
C THR A 59 4.87 0.65 18.48
N ASP A 60 5.05 1.73 19.22
CA ASP A 60 4.88 1.74 20.66
C ASP A 60 3.39 1.85 21.08
N LYS A 61 3.12 1.85 22.39
CA LYS A 61 1.77 1.96 22.98
C LYS A 61 1.00 3.22 22.54
N ASP A 62 1.69 4.27 22.12
CA ASP A 62 1.10 5.51 21.62
C ASP A 62 1.00 5.54 20.08
N GLY A 63 1.32 4.39 19.43
CA GLY A 63 1.29 4.18 18.00
C GLY A 63 2.49 4.76 17.25
N HIS A 64 3.52 5.29 17.93
CA HIS A 64 4.67 5.90 17.26
C HIS A 64 5.68 4.84 16.81
N TYR A 65 6.30 5.11 15.66
CA TYR A 65 7.41 4.32 15.14
C TYR A 65 8.49 5.21 14.55
N THR A 66 9.71 4.67 14.48
CA THR A 66 10.85 5.31 13.81
C THR A 66 11.73 4.22 13.22
N ALA A 67 12.17 4.41 11.99
CA ALA A 67 13.10 3.51 11.30
C ALA A 67 14.22 4.29 10.61
N ARG A 68 15.41 3.69 10.57
CA ARG A 68 16.50 4.09 9.68
C ARG A 68 16.38 3.28 8.40
N VAL A 69 16.05 3.96 7.32
CA VAL A 69 15.71 3.34 6.02
C VAL A 69 16.76 3.75 4.99
N PRO A 70 17.46 2.82 4.34
CA PRO A 70 18.36 3.13 3.23
C PRO A 70 17.64 3.91 2.14
N LYS A 71 18.32 4.92 1.57
CA LYS A 71 17.75 5.68 0.44
C LYS A 71 17.50 4.76 -0.73
N GLY A 72 16.32 4.92 -1.34
CA GLY A 72 15.92 4.12 -2.49
C GLY A 72 14.42 4.12 -2.71
N LYS A 73 14.03 3.34 -3.69
CA LYS A 73 12.63 3.05 -4.00
C LYS A 73 12.27 1.66 -3.50
N TYR A 74 11.20 1.59 -2.76
CA TYR A 74 10.63 0.36 -2.21
C TYR A 74 9.36 0.01 -2.97
N GLN A 75 9.10 -1.28 -3.19
CA GLN A 75 7.86 -1.73 -3.81
C GLN A 75 6.65 -1.23 -3.02
N SER A 76 6.75 -1.33 -1.68
CA SER A 76 5.69 -0.86 -0.81
C SER A 76 6.20 -0.56 0.60
N VAL A 77 5.44 0.25 1.32
CA VAL A 77 5.41 0.28 2.78
C VAL A 77 4.02 -0.16 3.21
N SER A 78 3.95 -1.17 4.08
CA SER A 78 2.69 -1.61 4.67
C SER A 78 2.71 -1.47 6.18
N ALA A 79 1.53 -1.30 6.78
CA ALA A 79 1.37 -1.31 8.24
C ALA A 79 0.26 -2.27 8.61
N ILE A 80 0.54 -3.14 9.59
CA ILE A 80 -0.34 -4.24 9.98
C ILE A 80 -0.13 -4.59 11.46
N TYR A 81 -1.22 -4.86 12.18
CA TYR A 81 -1.18 -5.54 13.46
C TYR A 81 -1.64 -6.98 13.26
N LEU A 82 -0.69 -7.89 13.14
CA LEU A 82 -0.94 -9.29 12.76
C LEU A 82 -2.02 -9.98 13.58
N PRO A 83 -2.12 -9.84 14.92
CA PRO A 83 -3.17 -10.49 15.68
C PRO A 83 -4.59 -10.08 15.28
N SER A 84 -4.81 -8.85 14.82
CA SER A 84 -6.11 -8.37 14.35
C SER A 84 -6.31 -8.48 12.83
N TYR A 85 -5.25 -8.84 12.09
CA TYR A 85 -5.37 -9.03 10.65
C TYR A 85 -6.37 -10.14 10.34
N ALA A 86 -7.34 -9.85 9.48
CA ALA A 86 -8.53 -10.66 9.30
C ALA A 86 -8.26 -12.18 9.19
N HIS A 87 -7.28 -12.57 8.36
CA HIS A 87 -6.92 -13.97 8.18
C HIS A 87 -6.36 -14.64 9.45
N MET A 88 -5.57 -13.92 10.25
CA MET A 88 -5.03 -14.43 11.52
C MET A 88 -6.08 -14.38 12.63
N ALA A 89 -6.87 -13.29 12.67
CA ALA A 89 -7.91 -13.07 13.65
C ALA A 89 -9.01 -14.13 13.59
N MET A 90 -9.45 -14.51 12.39
CA MET A 90 -10.40 -15.62 12.19
C MET A 90 -9.87 -16.95 12.79
N LYS A 91 -8.59 -17.24 12.60
CA LYS A 91 -7.97 -18.47 13.13
C LYS A 91 -7.84 -18.45 14.64
N SER A 92 -7.62 -17.29 15.24
CA SER A 92 -7.46 -17.14 16.70
C SER A 92 -8.79 -17.02 17.45
N GLY A 93 -9.91 -16.84 16.73
CA GLY A 93 -11.23 -16.62 17.33
C GLY A 93 -11.42 -15.22 17.92
N LEU A 94 -10.63 -14.23 17.47
CA LEU A 94 -10.83 -12.83 17.83
C LEU A 94 -12.22 -12.37 17.38
N PRO A 95 -12.96 -11.55 18.15
CA PRO A 95 -14.25 -11.02 17.71
C PRO A 95 -14.14 -10.25 16.38
N GLU A 96 -15.08 -10.47 15.47
CA GLU A 96 -15.07 -9.84 14.12
C GLU A 96 -14.93 -8.32 14.18
N ALA A 97 -15.52 -7.65 15.16
CA ALA A 97 -15.40 -6.20 15.35
C ALA A 97 -13.96 -5.72 15.55
N GLU A 98 -13.07 -6.61 16.00
CA GLU A 98 -11.65 -6.32 16.22
C GLU A 98 -10.78 -6.68 15.02
N HIS A 99 -11.35 -7.32 14.00
CA HIS A 99 -10.61 -7.64 12.78
C HIS A 99 -10.31 -6.39 11.96
N ARG A 100 -9.10 -6.33 11.41
CA ARG A 100 -8.60 -5.20 10.62
C ARG A 100 -7.97 -5.72 9.32
N LEU A 101 -7.87 -4.85 8.36
CA LEU A 101 -7.02 -4.99 7.17
C LEU A 101 -5.72 -4.24 7.39
N GLU A 102 -4.93 -4.05 6.34
CA GLU A 102 -3.66 -3.37 6.37
C GLU A 102 -3.68 -2.06 5.57
N PHE A 103 -2.64 -1.26 5.79
CA PHE A 103 -2.34 -0.07 5.01
C PHE A 103 -1.27 -0.37 3.96
N TRP A 104 -1.35 0.32 2.82
CA TRP A 104 -0.36 0.25 1.74
C TRP A 104 0.06 1.64 1.24
N ALA A 105 1.38 1.84 1.14
CA ALA A 105 2.00 2.92 0.37
C ALA A 105 2.85 2.29 -0.73
N TRP A 106 2.45 2.46 -1.98
CA TRP A 106 3.08 1.82 -3.13
C TRP A 106 4.18 2.70 -3.74
N ASP A 107 5.22 2.05 -4.29
CA ASP A 107 6.36 2.69 -4.95
C ASP A 107 7.02 3.75 -4.07
N PHE A 108 7.09 3.48 -2.76
CA PHE A 108 7.58 4.42 -1.74
C PHE A 108 9.02 4.86 -2.02
N ILE A 109 9.26 6.18 -1.99
CA ILE A 109 10.57 6.78 -2.22
C ILE A 109 11.14 7.32 -0.90
N ALA A 110 12.19 6.66 -0.40
CA ALA A 110 12.95 7.09 0.76
C ALA A 110 14.15 7.94 0.30
N ASP A 111 13.96 9.23 0.07
CA ASP A 111 15.04 10.14 -0.38
C ASP A 111 15.47 11.14 0.69
N ARG A 112 14.65 11.34 1.72
CA ARG A 112 14.85 12.30 2.83
C ARG A 112 14.13 11.87 4.10
N ASP A 113 14.50 12.48 5.22
CA ASP A 113 13.76 12.33 6.47
C ASP A 113 12.28 12.71 6.24
N THR A 114 11.36 11.84 6.65
CA THR A 114 9.94 11.96 6.34
C THR A 114 9.09 11.52 7.51
N THR A 115 7.99 12.24 7.75
CA THR A 115 6.93 11.78 8.64
C THR A 115 5.84 11.10 7.82
N LEU A 116 5.60 9.82 8.07
CA LEU A 116 4.55 9.01 7.45
C LEU A 116 3.55 8.58 8.53
N ASN A 117 2.50 9.36 8.73
CA ASN A 117 1.38 8.96 9.58
C ASN A 117 0.45 8.04 8.79
N ILE A 118 0.02 6.97 9.43
CA ILE A 118 -0.73 5.86 8.82
C ILE A 118 -2.05 5.68 9.57
N ARG A 119 -3.13 5.50 8.81
CA ARG A 119 -4.42 5.09 9.36
C ARG A 119 -4.90 3.86 8.60
N TYR A 120 -5.36 2.86 9.32
CA TYR A 120 -6.03 1.70 8.72
C TYR A 120 -7.11 1.15 9.65
N ASN A 121 -8.09 0.49 9.08
CA ASN A 121 -9.16 -0.15 9.82
C ASN A 121 -9.74 -1.33 9.02
N ARG A 122 -10.98 -1.25 8.58
CA ARG A 122 -11.75 -2.34 7.97
C ARG A 122 -11.88 -2.23 6.45
N MET A 123 -11.22 -1.27 5.82
CA MET A 123 -11.13 -1.18 4.36
C MET A 123 -9.68 -1.06 3.93
N GLU A 124 -9.35 -1.77 2.85
CA GLU A 124 -8.07 -1.72 2.18
C GLU A 124 -8.18 -0.92 0.87
N ALA A 125 -7.17 -0.11 0.59
CA ALA A 125 -6.96 0.57 -0.69
C ALA A 125 -5.79 -0.12 -1.43
N TYR A 126 -6.06 -1.29 -2.02
CA TYR A 126 -5.03 -2.14 -2.60
C TYR A 126 -4.65 -1.75 -4.02
N GLY A 127 -3.39 -2.01 -4.38
CA GLY A 127 -2.90 -1.92 -5.74
C GLY A 127 -2.88 -0.51 -6.32
N LEU A 128 -2.90 0.52 -5.45
CA LEU A 128 -2.98 1.92 -5.87
C LEU A 128 -1.87 2.25 -6.87
N ARG A 129 -2.27 2.82 -8.02
CA ARG A 129 -1.40 3.30 -9.08
C ARG A 129 -1.96 4.59 -9.63
N ALA A 130 -1.08 5.51 -10.00
CA ALA A 130 -1.45 6.74 -10.70
C ALA A 130 -0.60 6.91 -11.95
N PHE A 131 -1.20 7.43 -13.00
CA PHE A 131 -0.52 7.73 -14.24
C PHE A 131 -1.16 8.91 -14.95
N ARG A 132 -0.44 9.46 -15.92
CA ARG A 132 -0.90 10.53 -16.76
C ARG A 132 -0.98 10.06 -18.21
N ILE A 133 -1.97 10.57 -18.94
CA ILE A 133 -2.05 10.40 -20.40
C ILE A 133 -1.50 11.67 -21.05
N PRO A 134 -0.31 11.63 -21.67
CA PRO A 134 0.25 12.80 -22.36
C PRO A 134 -0.68 13.27 -23.49
N GLY A 135 -0.87 14.59 -23.60
CA GLY A 135 -1.72 15.19 -24.64
C GLY A 135 -3.22 15.14 -24.36
N ALA A 136 -3.65 14.53 -23.26
CA ALA A 136 -5.03 14.59 -22.79
C ALA A 136 -5.29 15.84 -21.93
N MET A 137 -6.52 15.99 -21.44
CA MET A 137 -6.87 16.99 -20.42
C MET A 137 -5.91 16.92 -19.24
N PRO A 138 -5.66 18.02 -18.49
CA PRO A 138 -4.75 18.04 -17.34
C PRO A 138 -5.33 17.28 -16.15
N THR A 139 -5.42 15.96 -16.27
CA THR A 139 -5.93 15.02 -15.28
C THR A 139 -4.94 13.91 -15.01
N TYR A 140 -5.09 13.27 -13.84
CA TYR A 140 -4.47 11.98 -13.54
C TYR A 140 -5.51 10.88 -13.58
N GLN A 141 -5.05 9.69 -13.93
CA GLN A 141 -5.79 8.45 -13.80
C GLN A 141 -5.26 7.72 -12.59
N ILE A 142 -6.14 7.20 -11.74
CA ILE A 142 -5.78 6.44 -10.55
C ILE A 142 -6.52 5.12 -10.60
N TYR A 143 -5.79 4.03 -10.44
CA TYR A 143 -6.35 2.72 -10.18
C TYR A 143 -6.34 2.43 -8.69
N VAL A 144 -7.40 1.85 -8.15
CA VAL A 144 -7.48 1.34 -6.78
C VAL A 144 -8.50 0.21 -6.69
N ARG A 145 -8.18 -0.85 -5.95
CA ARG A 145 -9.13 -1.90 -5.57
C ARG A 145 -9.50 -1.73 -4.09
N PRO A 146 -10.74 -1.30 -3.77
CA PRO A 146 -11.23 -1.32 -2.40
C PRO A 146 -11.58 -2.75 -1.98
N MET A 147 -11.33 -3.07 -0.72
CA MET A 147 -11.82 -4.28 -0.07
C MET A 147 -12.40 -3.89 1.28
N SER A 148 -13.74 -3.96 1.40
CA SER A 148 -14.43 -3.80 2.68
C SER A 148 -14.47 -5.14 3.41
N LEU A 149 -13.98 -5.16 4.64
CA LEU A 149 -13.95 -6.37 5.46
C LEU A 149 -15.36 -6.84 5.85
N THR A 150 -16.25 -5.90 6.11
CA THR A 150 -17.67 -6.20 6.38
C THR A 150 -18.33 -6.88 5.19
N ARG A 151 -18.12 -6.36 3.96
CA ARG A 151 -18.64 -6.99 2.74
C ARG A 151 -17.99 -8.35 2.47
N PHE A 152 -16.70 -8.47 2.74
CA PHE A 152 -15.99 -9.73 2.59
C PHE A 152 -16.61 -10.84 3.45
N TYR A 153 -16.92 -10.57 4.72
CA TYR A 153 -17.58 -11.54 5.59
C TYR A 153 -18.99 -11.89 5.14
N GLN A 154 -19.77 -10.90 4.72
CA GLN A 154 -21.10 -11.12 4.17
C GLN A 154 -21.06 -11.98 2.88
N TRP A 155 -20.06 -11.75 2.04
CA TRP A 155 -19.84 -12.56 0.84
C TRP A 155 -19.42 -13.98 1.20
N MET A 156 -18.47 -14.15 2.12
CA MET A 156 -18.05 -15.48 2.60
C MET A 156 -19.20 -16.28 3.17
N GLU A 157 -20.05 -15.68 3.96
CA GLU A 157 -21.22 -16.36 4.55
C GLU A 157 -22.17 -16.88 3.47
N LYS A 158 -22.40 -16.10 2.41
CA LYS A 158 -23.28 -16.48 1.29
C LYS A 158 -22.65 -17.49 0.34
N ALA A 159 -21.40 -17.26 -0.05
CA ALA A 159 -20.72 -18.05 -1.06
C ALA A 159 -20.15 -19.37 -0.52
N LYS A 160 -19.84 -19.43 0.79
CA LYS A 160 -19.17 -20.58 1.44
C LYS A 160 -17.99 -21.10 0.59
N PRO A 161 -17.05 -20.25 0.17
CA PRO A 161 -16.00 -20.68 -0.72
C PRO A 161 -15.06 -21.65 0.03
N GLU A 162 -14.97 -22.89 -0.44
CA GLU A 162 -14.08 -23.91 0.16
C GLU A 162 -12.61 -23.48 0.08
N SER A 163 -12.21 -22.76 -0.96
CA SER A 163 -10.84 -22.30 -1.21
C SER A 163 -10.27 -21.37 -0.13
N ILE A 164 -11.11 -20.50 0.47
CA ILE A 164 -10.64 -19.58 1.52
C ILE A 164 -10.34 -20.29 2.83
N LEU A 165 -11.02 -21.40 3.09
CA LEU A 165 -10.80 -22.21 4.29
C LEU A 165 -9.49 -23.01 4.25
N HIS A 166 -8.92 -23.24 3.08
CA HIS A 166 -7.70 -24.04 2.90
C HIS A 166 -6.40 -23.23 2.85
N GLY A 167 -6.46 -21.88 2.89
CA GLY A 167 -5.26 -21.05 2.99
C GLY A 167 -4.36 -21.12 1.75
N GLU A 168 -4.93 -21.40 0.58
CA GLU A 168 -4.19 -21.33 -0.67
C GLU A 168 -3.80 -19.87 -0.91
N THR A 169 -2.50 -19.65 -0.98
CA THR A 169 -1.95 -18.33 -1.27
C THR A 169 -2.24 -17.96 -2.71
N LEU A 170 -2.58 -16.69 -2.96
CA LEU A 170 -2.75 -16.07 -4.29
C LEU A 170 -1.52 -16.23 -5.24
N GLY A 171 -0.51 -17.00 -4.86
CA GLY A 171 0.76 -17.17 -5.58
C GLY A 171 0.74 -18.08 -6.80
N ASP A 172 -0.27 -18.94 -6.96
CA ASP A 172 -0.33 -19.93 -8.03
C ASP A 172 -1.43 -19.61 -9.08
N ILE A 173 -1.58 -18.33 -9.43
CA ILE A 173 -2.50 -17.94 -10.50
C ILE A 173 -1.98 -18.52 -11.81
N LYS A 174 -2.52 -19.67 -12.21
CA LYS A 174 -2.34 -20.18 -13.57
C LYS A 174 -2.93 -19.18 -14.54
N GLN A 175 -2.20 -18.85 -15.60
CA GLN A 175 -2.71 -18.07 -16.72
C GLN A 175 -3.79 -18.87 -17.48
N GLU A 176 -4.97 -18.98 -16.89
CA GLU A 176 -6.15 -19.54 -17.55
C GLU A 176 -6.92 -18.41 -18.22
N SER A 177 -7.54 -18.72 -19.35
CA SER A 177 -8.43 -17.76 -20.03
C SER A 177 -9.64 -17.46 -19.13
N GLN A 178 -9.94 -16.18 -18.93
CA GLN A 178 -11.07 -15.73 -18.13
C GLN A 178 -12.38 -16.35 -18.60
N SER A 179 -13.15 -16.92 -17.68
CA SER A 179 -14.48 -17.44 -17.95
C SER A 179 -15.47 -16.30 -18.25
N LYS A 180 -16.35 -16.49 -19.24
CA LYS A 180 -17.46 -15.58 -19.48
C LYS A 180 -18.49 -15.58 -18.34
N ASP A 181 -18.48 -16.65 -17.53
CA ASP A 181 -19.39 -16.88 -16.41
C ASP A 181 -18.73 -16.61 -15.07
N ALA A 182 -17.58 -15.87 -15.06
CA ALA A 182 -16.89 -15.51 -13.84
C ALA A 182 -17.80 -14.76 -12.86
N LYS A 183 -17.75 -15.13 -11.60
CA LYS A 183 -18.57 -14.58 -10.52
C LYS A 183 -17.87 -13.38 -9.86
N GLU A 184 -18.68 -12.44 -9.44
CA GLU A 184 -18.22 -11.29 -8.66
C GLU A 184 -18.06 -11.66 -7.19
N SER A 185 -16.90 -11.41 -6.64
CA SER A 185 -16.66 -11.43 -5.19
C SER A 185 -17.02 -10.05 -4.64
N GLN A 186 -18.16 -9.97 -3.97
CA GLN A 186 -18.85 -8.72 -3.62
C GLN A 186 -18.22 -7.99 -2.41
N TRP A 187 -16.90 -7.96 -2.29
CA TRP A 187 -16.23 -7.27 -1.18
C TRP A 187 -15.90 -5.79 -1.47
N ALA A 188 -16.00 -5.35 -2.72
CA ALA A 188 -15.87 -3.95 -3.08
C ALA A 188 -17.24 -3.26 -3.02
N PRO A 189 -17.35 -2.06 -2.41
CA PRO A 189 -18.58 -1.25 -2.50
C PRO A 189 -18.90 -0.91 -3.95
N ARG A 190 -20.19 -0.76 -4.29
CA ARG A 190 -20.62 -0.26 -5.60
C ARG A 190 -20.24 1.22 -5.80
N PRO A 191 -20.22 1.74 -7.03
CA PRO A 191 -19.85 3.12 -7.30
C PRO A 191 -20.61 4.14 -6.45
N GLU A 192 -21.92 3.97 -6.27
CA GLU A 192 -22.78 4.86 -5.48
C GLU A 192 -22.58 4.76 -3.98
N GLU A 193 -22.06 3.63 -3.51
CA GLU A 193 -21.80 3.32 -2.10
C GLU A 193 -20.38 3.66 -1.67
N LEU A 194 -19.47 3.86 -2.63
CA LEU A 194 -18.07 4.16 -2.37
C LEU A 194 -17.82 5.67 -2.42
N LYS A 195 -17.53 6.28 -1.29
CA LYS A 195 -16.96 7.63 -1.23
C LYS A 195 -15.45 7.56 -1.40
N VAL A 196 -14.93 8.40 -2.29
CA VAL A 196 -13.49 8.49 -2.59
C VAL A 196 -13.05 9.93 -2.41
N THR A 197 -11.99 10.14 -1.64
CA THR A 197 -11.32 11.44 -1.52
C THR A 197 -9.86 11.29 -1.93
N VAL A 198 -9.37 12.21 -2.75
CA VAL A 198 -8.01 12.14 -3.32
C VAL A 198 -7.24 13.40 -2.98
N TRP A 199 -6.00 13.22 -2.53
CA TRP A 199 -5.02 14.29 -2.37
C TRP A 199 -3.80 14.03 -3.25
N ILE A 200 -3.28 15.08 -3.85
CA ILE A 200 -2.02 15.04 -4.61
C ILE A 200 -1.07 16.05 -3.98
N ASP A 201 0.08 15.57 -3.48
CA ASP A 201 1.07 16.38 -2.75
C ASP A 201 0.47 17.09 -1.52
N GLY A 202 -0.60 16.54 -0.93
CA GLY A 202 -1.30 17.07 0.24
C GLY A 202 -2.43 18.06 -0.08
N GLU A 203 -2.68 18.38 -1.36
CA GLU A 203 -3.82 19.17 -1.82
C GLU A 203 -4.96 18.23 -2.23
N GLU A 204 -6.17 18.43 -1.68
CA GLU A 204 -7.36 17.71 -2.11
C GLU A 204 -7.74 18.13 -3.52
N VAL A 205 -8.02 17.15 -4.38
CA VAL A 205 -8.39 17.36 -5.78
C VAL A 205 -9.74 16.75 -6.10
N PRO A 206 -10.52 17.35 -7.00
CA PRO A 206 -11.80 16.80 -7.44
C PRO A 206 -11.63 15.44 -8.12
N VAL A 207 -12.47 14.47 -7.74
CA VAL A 207 -12.70 13.23 -8.49
C VAL A 207 -13.75 13.53 -9.55
N LEU A 208 -13.32 13.60 -10.81
CA LEU A 208 -14.16 13.97 -11.95
C LEU A 208 -14.97 12.78 -12.47
N MET A 209 -14.39 11.57 -12.37
CA MET A 209 -15.02 10.33 -12.80
C MET A 209 -14.54 9.18 -11.93
N LYS A 210 -15.46 8.26 -11.63
CA LYS A 210 -15.22 6.99 -10.95
C LYS A 210 -15.84 5.89 -11.80
N GLN A 211 -14.98 5.08 -12.41
CA GLN A 211 -15.37 3.99 -13.30
C GLN A 211 -15.03 2.66 -12.67
N GLU A 212 -16.03 1.80 -12.55
CA GLU A 212 -15.86 0.43 -12.11
C GLU A 212 -15.20 -0.42 -13.19
N ILE A 213 -14.22 -1.23 -12.79
CA ILE A 213 -13.51 -2.19 -13.64
C ILE A 213 -13.45 -3.54 -12.95
N LYS A 214 -13.46 -4.62 -13.73
CA LYS A 214 -13.31 -5.98 -13.20
C LYS A 214 -11.83 -6.32 -13.08
N GLU A 215 -11.38 -6.63 -11.87
CA GLU A 215 -10.08 -7.22 -11.65
C GLU A 215 -10.23 -8.72 -11.39
N TYR A 216 -9.76 -9.54 -12.33
CA TYR A 216 -9.80 -10.99 -12.21
C TYR A 216 -8.59 -11.46 -11.40
N PHE A 217 -8.82 -12.25 -10.35
CA PHE A 217 -7.77 -12.89 -9.58
C PHE A 217 -7.70 -14.40 -9.81
N ASP A 218 -8.69 -14.96 -10.49
CA ASP A 218 -8.61 -16.26 -11.16
C ASP A 218 -9.51 -16.30 -12.42
N ALA A 219 -9.60 -17.46 -13.08
CA ALA A 219 -10.40 -17.61 -14.29
C ALA A 219 -11.92 -17.44 -14.05
N ASN A 220 -12.40 -17.67 -12.83
CA ASN A 220 -13.81 -17.78 -12.49
C ASN A 220 -14.30 -16.71 -11.52
N GLU A 221 -13.39 -15.91 -10.96
CA GLU A 221 -13.73 -14.88 -9.98
C GLU A 221 -13.05 -13.53 -10.28
N TYR A 222 -13.78 -12.46 -10.02
CA TYR A 222 -13.27 -11.09 -10.07
C TYR A 222 -13.83 -10.26 -8.92
N ALA A 223 -13.10 -9.24 -8.54
CA ALA A 223 -13.61 -8.15 -7.71
C ALA A 223 -13.71 -6.87 -8.51
N ASN A 224 -14.55 -5.95 -8.07
CA ASN A 224 -14.59 -4.62 -8.65
C ASN A 224 -13.43 -3.78 -8.12
N ALA A 225 -12.71 -3.19 -9.04
CA ALA A 225 -11.73 -2.15 -8.81
C ALA A 225 -12.23 -0.85 -9.46
N TYR A 226 -11.54 0.25 -9.22
CA TYR A 226 -11.94 1.55 -9.75
C TYR A 226 -10.81 2.22 -10.51
N GLN A 227 -11.15 2.76 -11.66
CA GLN A 227 -10.35 3.77 -12.33
C GLN A 227 -10.98 5.14 -12.06
N LEU A 228 -10.21 6.01 -11.42
CA LEU A 228 -10.60 7.37 -11.11
C LEU A 228 -9.94 8.31 -12.10
N THR A 229 -10.69 9.31 -12.58
CA THR A 229 -10.12 10.48 -13.24
C THR A 229 -10.17 11.63 -12.23
N VAL A 230 -9.02 12.23 -11.94
CA VAL A 230 -8.91 13.32 -10.96
C VAL A 230 -8.26 14.55 -11.58
N ASP A 231 -8.61 15.71 -11.07
CA ASP A 231 -8.04 16.98 -11.54
C ASP A 231 -6.57 17.13 -11.10
N PHE A 232 -5.85 18.04 -11.70
CA PHE A 232 -4.51 18.43 -11.24
C PHE A 232 -4.62 19.28 -9.97
N PRO A 233 -3.62 19.18 -9.07
CA PRO A 233 -3.52 20.10 -7.94
C PRO A 233 -3.28 21.52 -8.46
N LYS A 234 -3.96 22.50 -7.86
CA LYS A 234 -3.80 23.93 -8.21
C LYS A 234 -2.44 24.48 -7.77
N HIS A 235 -1.91 23.95 -6.66
CA HIS A 235 -0.66 24.38 -6.02
C HIS A 235 0.34 23.22 -5.92
N PRO A 236 0.82 22.68 -7.05
CA PRO A 236 1.69 21.51 -7.03
C PRO A 236 3.00 21.82 -6.31
N LYS A 237 3.44 20.93 -5.41
CA LYS A 237 4.73 21.08 -4.75
C LYS A 237 5.87 21.09 -5.78
N ALA A 238 6.62 22.19 -5.78
CA ALA A 238 7.83 22.31 -6.60
C ALA A 238 9.00 21.53 -5.95
N GLY A 239 9.97 21.12 -6.78
CA GLY A 239 11.26 20.58 -6.31
C GLY A 239 11.31 19.10 -5.95
N LEU A 240 10.19 18.39 -5.88
CA LEU A 240 10.20 16.93 -5.73
C LEU A 240 10.27 16.25 -7.10
N PRO A 241 11.10 15.18 -7.26
CA PRO A 241 11.14 14.41 -8.51
C PRO A 241 9.95 13.45 -8.65
N TYR A 242 9.04 13.43 -7.70
CA TYR A 242 7.84 12.58 -7.66
C TYR A 242 6.64 13.37 -7.15
N ARG A 243 5.46 12.77 -7.27
CA ARG A 243 4.20 13.20 -6.63
C ARG A 243 3.73 12.11 -5.66
N VAL A 244 3.09 12.55 -4.58
CA VAL A 244 2.46 11.65 -3.62
C VAL A 244 0.96 11.73 -3.79
N PHE A 245 0.35 10.63 -4.20
CA PHE A 245 -1.09 10.45 -4.25
C PHE A 245 -1.54 9.78 -2.96
N LYS A 246 -2.56 10.32 -2.33
CA LYS A 246 -3.28 9.69 -1.23
C LYS A 246 -4.72 9.51 -1.65
N VAL A 247 -5.25 8.30 -1.47
CA VAL A 247 -6.65 7.97 -1.68
C VAL A 247 -7.23 7.48 -0.37
N GLU A 248 -8.33 8.08 0.07
CA GLU A 248 -9.15 7.61 1.17
C GLU A 248 -10.47 7.08 0.64
N LEU A 249 -10.85 5.92 1.12
CA LEU A 249 -12.05 5.18 0.75
C LEU A 249 -12.97 5.05 1.97
N GLU A 250 -14.28 5.19 1.75
CA GLU A 250 -15.30 4.98 2.76
C GLU A 250 -16.49 4.26 2.12
N ASP A 251 -16.86 3.13 2.69
CA ASP A 251 -18.10 2.43 2.34
C ASP A 251 -19.27 3.11 3.07
N LEU A 252 -20.16 3.74 2.30
CA LEU A 252 -21.28 4.50 2.83
C LEU A 252 -22.38 3.62 3.44
N GLU A 253 -22.40 2.33 3.14
CA GLU A 253 -23.39 1.39 3.67
C GLU A 253 -23.03 0.92 5.09
N ASN A 254 -21.75 0.63 5.34
CA ASN A 254 -21.32 0.01 6.60
C ASN A 254 -20.26 0.82 7.38
N GLY A 255 -19.72 1.89 6.76
CA GLY A 255 -18.76 2.78 7.40
C GLY A 255 -17.31 2.25 7.40
N ASP A 256 -17.00 1.16 6.73
CA ASP A 256 -15.62 0.68 6.59
C ASP A 256 -14.78 1.75 5.88
N ARG A 257 -13.60 2.06 6.43
CA ARG A 257 -12.68 3.10 5.91
C ARG A 257 -11.27 2.57 5.77
N GLY A 258 -10.59 3.06 4.73
CA GLY A 258 -9.19 2.76 4.45
C GLY A 258 -8.52 3.86 3.62
N GLU A 259 -7.20 3.91 3.67
CA GLU A 259 -6.42 4.82 2.84
C GLU A 259 -5.20 4.11 2.24
N GLY A 260 -4.71 4.64 1.14
CA GLY A 260 -3.48 4.18 0.52
C GLY A 260 -2.69 5.33 -0.09
N LEU A 261 -1.41 5.12 -0.29
CA LEU A 261 -0.49 6.06 -0.92
C LEU A 261 0.14 5.46 -2.18
N TYR A 262 0.48 6.33 -3.11
CA TYR A 262 1.28 5.99 -4.27
C TYR A 262 2.28 7.11 -4.58
N TYR A 263 3.54 6.73 -4.81
CA TYR A 263 4.62 7.65 -5.17
C TYR A 263 4.89 7.55 -6.66
N MET A 264 4.39 8.53 -7.42
CA MET A 264 4.57 8.59 -8.87
C MET A 264 5.81 9.42 -9.22
N GLU A 265 6.82 8.79 -9.79
CA GLU A 265 7.97 9.51 -10.34
C GLU A 265 7.51 10.44 -11.47
N LYS A 266 8.05 11.67 -11.48
CA LYS A 266 7.77 12.60 -12.57
C LYS A 266 8.51 12.17 -13.83
N GLU A 267 7.83 12.23 -14.96
CA GLU A 267 8.43 11.96 -16.24
C GLU A 267 9.51 13.02 -16.56
N ILE A 268 10.67 12.56 -16.97
CA ILE A 268 11.77 13.41 -17.40
C ILE A 268 11.90 13.26 -18.92
N TYR A 269 11.58 14.32 -19.63
CA TYR A 269 11.76 14.36 -21.09
C TYR A 269 13.09 15.02 -21.45
N VAL A 270 13.73 14.50 -22.50
CA VAL A 270 14.87 15.19 -23.14
C VAL A 270 14.36 16.52 -23.70
N LYS A 271 15.06 17.60 -23.38
CA LYS A 271 14.75 18.93 -23.87
C LYS A 271 15.34 19.17 -25.25
#